data_45e718b35434c5c73652b3fe89e9f92e
#
_entry.id   45e718b35434c5c73652b3fe89e9f92e
#
_cell.length_a   1.000
_cell.length_b   1.000
_cell.length_c   1.000
_cell.angle_alpha   90.00
_cell.angle_beta   90.00
_cell.angle_gamma   90.00
#
_symmetry.space_group_name_H-M   'P 1'
#
loop_
_entity.id
_entity.type
_entity.pdbx_description
1 polymer ?
#
loop_
_entity_poly.entity_id
_entity_poly.type
_entity_poly.pdbx_seq_one_letter_code
_entity_poly.pdbx_strand_id
1 'polypeptide(L)'
;TTANPFAVQEIADALKGVDIPVLVKNPVNPDLELWIGALERIHNAGLKRLGAIHRGFSSYDKKIYRNLPQWHIPIELRRRLPNLPIFCDPSHIGGKRELVAPLCQQAMDLNFDGLIVESHCNPDCAWSDASQQVTPDVLDYILNLLVIRTETQTTESLSQLRKQIDECDDNIIQELAKRMRVAREIGTYKKDCLLYTSPSPRDRG
;
A
#
# COMPACT_ATOMS: atom_id res chain seq x y z
N THR A 1 -2.61 -6.34 23.77
CA THR A 1 -2.09 -6.20 22.40
C THR A 1 -2.57 -7.38 21.55
N THR A 2 -2.87 -7.13 20.29
CA THR A 2 -3.35 -8.16 19.33
C THR A 2 -2.33 -9.28 19.08
N ALA A 3 -1.09 -9.12 19.52
CA ALA A 3 -0.07 -10.18 19.51
C ALA A 3 -0.35 -11.32 20.50
N ASN A 4 -1.24 -11.09 21.49
CA ASN A 4 -1.64 -12.11 22.45
C ASN A 4 -3.13 -12.46 22.29
N PRO A 5 -3.48 -13.61 21.70
CA PRO A 5 -4.86 -14.02 21.47
C PRO A 5 -5.69 -14.15 22.75
N PHE A 6 -5.07 -14.54 23.87
CA PHE A 6 -5.78 -14.66 25.16
C PHE A 6 -6.19 -13.31 25.70
N ALA A 7 -5.30 -12.29 25.64
CA ALA A 7 -5.64 -10.93 26.04
C ALA A 7 -6.74 -10.33 25.15
N VAL A 8 -6.74 -10.63 23.84
CA VAL A 8 -7.84 -10.24 22.94
C VAL A 8 -9.14 -10.91 23.35
N GLN A 9 -9.11 -12.19 23.75
CA GLN A 9 -10.31 -12.90 24.20
C GLN A 9 -10.86 -12.29 25.50
N GLU A 10 -10.01 -11.97 26.46
CA GLU A 10 -10.42 -11.31 27.71
C GLU A 10 -11.10 -9.96 27.43
N ILE A 11 -10.56 -9.15 26.51
CA ILE A 11 -11.18 -7.90 26.08
C ILE A 11 -12.53 -8.16 25.39
N ALA A 12 -12.59 -9.14 24.51
CA ALA A 12 -13.81 -9.53 23.82
C ALA A 12 -14.93 -9.93 24.80
N ASP A 13 -14.58 -10.74 25.79
CA ASP A 13 -15.51 -11.20 26.85
C ASP A 13 -16.00 -10.04 27.72
N ALA A 14 -15.10 -9.11 28.07
CA ALA A 14 -15.44 -7.92 28.84
C ALA A 14 -16.36 -6.94 28.08
N LEU A 15 -16.28 -6.90 26.76
CA LEU A 15 -17.10 -6.04 25.89
C LEU A 15 -18.39 -6.71 25.43
N LYS A 16 -18.63 -7.95 25.79
CA LYS A 16 -19.83 -8.70 25.40
C LYS A 16 -21.11 -8.01 25.86
N GLY A 17 -21.99 -7.75 24.89
CA GLY A 17 -23.27 -7.04 25.14
C GLY A 17 -23.18 -5.51 25.16
N VAL A 18 -21.99 -4.95 24.95
CA VAL A 18 -21.80 -3.49 24.83
C VAL A 18 -21.84 -3.08 23.37
N ASP A 19 -22.66 -2.08 23.00
CA ASP A 19 -22.74 -1.56 21.63
C ASP A 19 -21.79 -0.37 21.43
N ILE A 20 -20.51 -0.65 21.22
CA ILE A 20 -19.48 0.32 20.89
C ILE A 20 -18.71 -0.05 19.62
N PRO A 21 -18.19 0.91 18.86
CA PRO A 21 -17.24 0.60 17.80
C PRO A 21 -15.88 0.18 18.39
N VAL A 22 -15.26 -0.84 17.79
CA VAL A 22 -13.95 -1.34 18.21
C VAL A 22 -12.99 -1.31 17.04
N LEU A 23 -11.88 -0.61 17.20
CA LEU A 23 -10.79 -0.56 16.25
C LEU A 23 -9.65 -1.47 16.71
N VAL A 24 -9.29 -2.43 15.85
CA VAL A 24 -8.29 -3.47 16.16
C VAL A 24 -6.98 -3.13 15.47
N LYS A 25 -5.96 -2.73 16.24
CA LYS A 25 -4.60 -2.51 15.71
C LYS A 25 -3.96 -3.83 15.29
N ASN A 26 -3.20 -3.84 14.20
CA ASN A 26 -2.41 -5.00 13.82
C ASN A 26 -1.39 -5.37 14.92
N PRO A 27 -1.01 -6.65 15.03
CA PRO A 27 0.09 -7.06 15.90
C PRO A 27 1.41 -6.42 15.42
N VAL A 28 2.38 -6.30 16.33
CA VAL A 28 3.71 -5.79 15.94
C VAL A 28 4.43 -6.76 15.01
N ASN A 29 4.14 -8.06 15.11
CA ASN A 29 4.64 -9.07 14.18
C ASN A 29 3.91 -8.95 12.83
N PRO A 30 4.60 -9.16 11.69
CA PRO A 30 3.97 -9.13 10.37
C PRO A 30 3.18 -10.43 10.10
N ASP A 31 2.09 -10.61 10.84
CA ASP A 31 1.24 -11.79 10.82
C ASP A 31 -0.22 -11.39 10.59
N LEU A 32 -0.68 -11.64 9.35
CA LEU A 32 -2.04 -11.32 8.93
C LEU A 32 -3.08 -12.21 9.60
N GLU A 33 -2.79 -13.50 9.78
CA GLU A 33 -3.73 -14.45 10.39
C GLU A 33 -3.98 -14.11 11.86
N LEU A 34 -2.94 -13.66 12.56
CA LEU A 34 -3.08 -13.18 13.93
C LEU A 34 -3.97 -11.93 14.02
N TRP A 35 -3.87 -11.02 13.04
CA TRP A 35 -4.71 -9.83 12.96
C TRP A 35 -6.16 -10.17 12.65
N ILE A 36 -6.41 -11.03 11.66
CA ILE A 36 -7.75 -11.52 11.33
C ILE A 36 -8.36 -12.26 12.52
N GLY A 37 -7.61 -13.16 13.16
CA GLY A 37 -8.08 -13.89 14.34
C GLY A 37 -8.46 -12.97 15.51
N ALA A 38 -7.79 -11.83 15.68
CA ALA A 38 -8.20 -10.83 16.66
C ALA A 38 -9.54 -10.17 16.30
N LEU A 39 -9.75 -9.80 15.03
CA LEU A 39 -11.02 -9.26 14.52
C LEU A 39 -12.17 -10.26 14.68
N GLU A 40 -11.93 -11.53 14.34
CA GLU A 40 -12.92 -12.61 14.49
C GLU A 40 -13.34 -12.83 15.93
N ARG A 41 -12.39 -12.83 16.90
CA ARG A 41 -12.71 -12.97 18.33
C ARG A 41 -13.64 -11.86 18.82
N ILE A 42 -13.33 -10.61 18.47
CA ILE A 42 -14.16 -9.45 18.82
C ILE A 42 -15.54 -9.55 18.15
N HIS A 43 -15.58 -9.95 16.88
CA HIS A 43 -16.84 -10.14 16.16
C HIS A 43 -17.71 -11.25 16.77
N ASN A 44 -17.11 -12.39 17.12
CA ASN A 44 -17.81 -13.54 17.70
C ASN A 44 -18.34 -13.26 19.12
N ALA A 45 -17.73 -12.30 19.83
CA ALA A 45 -18.26 -11.81 21.11
C ALA A 45 -19.52 -10.92 20.95
N GLY A 46 -19.94 -10.62 19.69
CA GLY A 46 -21.15 -9.87 19.39
C GLY A 46 -20.93 -8.42 18.98
N LEU A 47 -19.68 -7.93 18.95
CA LEU A 47 -19.36 -6.57 18.51
C LEU A 47 -19.30 -6.52 16.98
N LYS A 48 -20.25 -5.80 16.36
CA LYS A 48 -20.41 -5.77 14.92
C LYS A 48 -19.80 -4.53 14.24
N ARG A 49 -19.60 -3.44 15.01
CA ARG A 49 -19.00 -2.21 14.49
C ARG A 49 -17.48 -2.27 14.66
N LEU A 50 -16.82 -2.92 13.70
CA LEU A 50 -15.38 -3.15 13.73
C LEU A 50 -14.65 -2.33 12.66
N GLY A 51 -13.41 -1.98 12.97
CA GLY A 51 -12.45 -1.46 12.01
C GLY A 51 -11.04 -1.96 12.35
N ALA A 52 -10.15 -1.91 11.39
CA ALA A 52 -8.76 -2.28 11.54
C ALA A 52 -7.86 -1.04 11.55
N ILE A 53 -6.80 -1.04 12.35
CA ILE A 53 -5.78 0.03 12.34
C ILE A 53 -4.45 -0.58 11.94
N HIS A 54 -3.90 -0.07 10.86
CA HIS A 54 -2.56 -0.39 10.41
C HIS A 54 -1.55 0.60 11.02
N ARG A 55 -0.69 0.10 11.91
CA ARG A 55 0.35 0.86 12.62
C ARG A 55 1.79 0.48 12.23
N GLY A 56 1.95 -0.28 11.15
CA GLY A 56 3.21 -0.88 10.75
C GLY A 56 3.60 -2.10 11.59
N PHE A 57 4.70 -2.75 11.20
CA PHE A 57 5.18 -4.00 11.79
C PHE A 57 6.63 -3.86 12.27
N SER A 58 6.99 -4.64 13.28
CA SER A 58 8.38 -4.71 13.74
C SER A 58 9.29 -5.23 12.62
N SER A 59 10.48 -4.65 12.55
CA SER A 59 11.55 -5.12 11.66
C SER A 59 12.89 -5.01 12.37
N TYR A 60 13.80 -5.89 12.01
CA TYR A 60 15.18 -5.82 12.47
C TYR A 60 15.91 -4.60 11.86
N ASP A 61 15.61 -4.28 10.59
CA ASP A 61 16.20 -3.12 9.89
C ASP A 61 15.32 -1.86 10.07
N LYS A 62 15.74 -0.97 10.96
CA LYS A 62 15.06 0.29 11.31
C LYS A 62 15.75 1.52 10.71
N LYS A 63 15.85 1.62 9.39
CA LYS A 63 16.55 2.76 8.77
C LYS A 63 15.74 4.04 8.71
N ILE A 64 14.49 3.96 8.30
CA ILE A 64 13.63 5.13 8.04
C ILE A 64 12.45 5.16 9.01
N TYR A 65 11.69 4.06 9.09
CA TYR A 65 10.46 3.96 9.86
C TYR A 65 10.70 3.34 11.24
N ARG A 66 9.90 3.75 12.23
CA ARG A 66 9.84 3.07 13.54
C ARG A 66 9.28 1.66 13.41
N ASN A 67 8.22 1.52 12.61
CA ASN A 67 7.62 0.24 12.23
C ASN A 67 7.47 0.21 10.72
N LEU A 68 7.95 -0.85 10.06
CA LEU A 68 7.82 -0.98 8.61
C LEU A 68 6.35 -1.06 8.19
N PRO A 69 5.92 -0.28 7.20
CA PRO A 69 4.51 -0.29 6.79
C PRO A 69 4.07 -1.61 6.17
N GLN A 70 4.93 -2.35 5.45
CA GLN A 70 4.59 -3.61 4.78
C GLN A 70 3.18 -3.59 4.17
N TRP A 71 2.92 -2.64 3.29
CA TRP A 71 1.61 -2.31 2.74
C TRP A 71 0.85 -3.50 2.13
N HIS A 72 1.56 -4.53 1.67
CA HIS A 72 0.95 -5.74 1.15
C HIS A 72 0.05 -6.46 2.18
N ILE A 73 0.34 -6.34 3.49
CA ILE A 73 -0.46 -6.98 4.54
C ILE A 73 -1.84 -6.33 4.69
N PRO A 74 -1.98 -5.00 4.91
CA PRO A 74 -3.30 -4.38 4.95
C PRO A 74 -4.05 -4.42 3.62
N ILE A 75 -3.35 -4.44 2.47
CA ILE A 75 -3.97 -4.66 1.15
C ILE A 75 -4.59 -6.06 1.09
N GLU A 76 -3.89 -7.09 1.55
CA GLU A 76 -4.42 -8.45 1.61
C GLU A 76 -5.56 -8.58 2.64
N LEU A 77 -5.49 -7.86 3.77
CA LEU A 77 -6.60 -7.78 4.71
C LEU A 77 -7.86 -7.23 4.03
N ARG A 78 -7.74 -6.13 3.27
CA ARG A 78 -8.87 -5.55 2.51
C ARG A 78 -9.41 -6.52 1.48
N ARG A 79 -8.55 -7.25 0.79
CA ARG A 79 -8.98 -8.26 -0.18
C ARG A 79 -9.83 -9.36 0.44
N ARG A 80 -9.48 -9.80 1.68
CA ARG A 80 -10.22 -10.84 2.41
C ARG A 80 -11.47 -10.31 3.11
N LEU A 81 -11.43 -9.06 3.59
CA LEU A 81 -12.50 -8.41 4.35
C LEU A 81 -12.85 -7.06 3.70
N PRO A 82 -13.48 -7.05 2.50
CA PRO A 82 -13.66 -5.85 1.69
C PRO A 82 -14.56 -4.79 2.36
N ASN A 83 -15.43 -5.18 3.26
CA ASN A 83 -16.36 -4.28 3.96
C ASN A 83 -15.81 -3.78 5.31
N LEU A 84 -14.61 -4.20 5.71
CA LEU A 84 -14.00 -3.78 6.96
C LEU A 84 -13.29 -2.44 6.75
N PRO A 85 -13.65 -1.36 7.48
CA PRO A 85 -12.90 -0.11 7.43
C PRO A 85 -11.47 -0.30 7.93
N ILE A 86 -10.49 0.21 7.17
CA ILE A 86 -9.07 0.13 7.53
C ILE A 86 -8.50 1.53 7.66
N PHE A 87 -7.99 1.86 8.84
CA PHE A 87 -7.36 3.14 9.17
C PHE A 87 -5.84 2.99 9.18
N CYS A 88 -5.12 4.02 8.75
CA CYS A 88 -3.68 4.09 8.87
C CYS A 88 -3.28 4.92 10.10
N ASP A 89 -2.28 4.46 10.83
CA ASP A 89 -1.64 5.17 11.94
C ASP A 89 -0.22 5.60 11.52
N PRO A 90 -0.08 6.74 10.82
CA PRO A 90 1.20 7.22 10.30
C PRO A 90 2.16 7.61 11.42
N SER A 91 1.67 8.03 12.58
CA SER A 91 2.49 8.40 13.73
C SER A 91 3.34 7.22 14.21
N HIS A 92 2.71 6.06 14.40
CA HIS A 92 3.42 4.85 14.84
C HIS A 92 4.23 4.18 13.73
N ILE A 93 3.83 4.31 12.46
CA ILE A 93 4.64 3.84 11.32
C ILE A 93 5.93 4.66 11.25
N GLY A 94 5.81 5.97 11.19
CA GLY A 94 6.93 6.90 11.01
C GLY A 94 7.84 6.99 12.24
N GLY A 95 7.24 7.19 13.42
CA GLY A 95 7.95 7.47 14.67
C GLY A 95 8.63 8.84 14.70
N LYS A 96 8.39 9.68 13.67
CA LYS A 96 8.96 11.01 13.48
C LYS A 96 7.94 11.92 12.82
N ARG A 97 7.90 13.20 13.21
CA ARG A 97 6.93 14.20 12.69
C ARG A 97 7.00 14.39 11.18
N GLU A 98 8.21 14.44 10.64
CA GLU A 98 8.45 14.66 9.22
C GLU A 98 7.91 13.54 8.32
N LEU A 99 7.65 12.36 8.88
CA LEU A 99 7.10 11.22 8.15
C LEU A 99 5.57 11.16 8.19
N VAL A 100 4.91 11.93 9.05
CA VAL A 100 3.45 11.88 9.21
C VAL A 100 2.74 12.27 7.91
N ALA A 101 3.05 13.44 7.36
CA ALA A 101 2.40 13.94 6.13
C ALA A 101 2.57 12.99 4.92
N PRO A 102 3.78 12.54 4.55
CA PRO A 102 3.94 11.62 3.43
C PRO A 102 3.26 10.27 3.65
N LEU A 103 3.23 9.76 4.89
CA LEU A 103 2.53 8.52 5.22
C LEU A 103 1.01 8.68 5.18
N CYS A 104 0.47 9.84 5.57
CA CYS A 104 -0.95 10.18 5.38
C CYS A 104 -1.33 10.12 3.90
N GLN A 105 -0.56 10.77 3.03
CA GLN A 105 -0.82 10.74 1.58
C GLN A 105 -0.72 9.32 1.02
N GLN A 106 0.30 8.57 1.41
CA GLN A 106 0.47 7.19 0.96
C GLN A 106 -0.70 6.29 1.37
N ALA A 107 -1.25 6.49 2.58
CA ALA A 107 -2.45 5.78 3.01
C ALA A 107 -3.68 6.13 2.14
N MET A 108 -3.87 7.42 1.80
CA MET A 108 -4.95 7.84 0.90
C MET A 108 -4.77 7.27 -0.50
N ASP A 109 -3.55 7.24 -1.03
CA ASP A 109 -3.23 6.64 -2.33
C ASP A 109 -3.52 5.13 -2.37
N LEU A 110 -3.47 4.45 -1.22
CA LEU A 110 -3.81 3.03 -1.05
C LEU A 110 -5.27 2.80 -0.64
N ASN A 111 -6.12 3.83 -0.73
CA ASN A 111 -7.55 3.78 -0.43
C ASN A 111 -7.86 3.32 1.02
N PHE A 112 -7.08 3.77 2.00
CA PHE A 112 -7.48 3.61 3.39
C PHE A 112 -8.71 4.47 3.70
N ASP A 113 -9.57 4.00 4.61
CA ASP A 113 -10.84 4.64 4.93
C ASP A 113 -10.65 5.83 5.88
N GLY A 114 -9.47 5.98 6.47
CA GLY A 114 -9.15 7.10 7.34
C GLY A 114 -7.77 7.02 7.98
N LEU A 115 -7.49 8.00 8.82
CA LEU A 115 -6.21 8.19 9.49
C LEU A 115 -6.40 8.27 10.99
N ILE A 116 -5.41 7.82 11.76
CA ILE A 116 -5.29 8.03 13.20
C ILE A 116 -3.94 8.67 13.44
N VAL A 117 -3.95 9.96 13.79
CA VAL A 117 -2.73 10.76 13.97
C VAL A 117 -2.64 11.24 15.40
N GLU A 118 -1.49 11.05 16.02
CA GLU A 118 -1.23 11.59 17.35
C GLU A 118 -0.96 13.09 17.28
N SER A 119 -1.73 13.85 18.03
CA SER A 119 -1.61 15.31 18.11
C SER A 119 -1.55 15.80 19.55
N HIS A 120 -0.72 16.80 19.83
CA HIS A 120 -0.55 17.41 21.13
C HIS A 120 -0.30 18.92 20.98
N CYS A 121 -0.84 19.72 21.88
CA CYS A 121 -0.66 21.18 21.85
C CYS A 121 0.81 21.62 21.96
N ASN A 122 1.63 20.84 22.67
CA ASN A 122 3.09 21.02 22.75
C ASN A 122 3.76 19.65 22.68
N PRO A 123 4.03 19.10 21.47
CA PRO A 123 4.52 17.75 21.30
C PRO A 123 5.82 17.43 22.04
N ASP A 124 6.71 18.42 22.22
CA ASP A 124 7.99 18.22 22.90
C ASP A 124 7.84 17.96 24.40
N CYS A 125 6.68 18.33 24.98
CA CYS A 125 6.34 18.08 26.38
C CYS A 125 5.37 16.89 26.55
N ALA A 126 5.10 16.12 25.48
CA ALA A 126 4.22 14.97 25.58
C ALA A 126 4.84 13.88 26.46
N TRP A 127 4.01 13.22 27.27
CA TRP A 127 4.46 12.19 28.20
C TRP A 127 4.95 10.92 27.51
N SER A 128 4.49 10.69 26.28
CA SER A 128 4.92 9.56 25.47
C SER A 128 5.02 9.95 24.00
N ASP A 129 5.87 9.26 23.25
CA ASP A 129 5.97 9.32 21.79
C ASP A 129 6.10 10.77 21.21
N ALA A 130 6.72 11.68 21.96
CA ALA A 130 6.87 13.10 21.63
C ALA A 130 7.39 13.37 20.21
N SER A 131 8.34 12.54 19.73
CA SER A 131 8.98 12.69 18.42
C SER A 131 8.05 12.48 17.22
N GLN A 132 6.93 11.79 17.40
CA GLN A 132 5.98 11.45 16.32
C GLN A 132 4.68 12.26 16.37
N GLN A 133 4.45 13.00 17.45
CA GLN A 133 3.25 13.83 17.62
C GLN A 133 3.40 15.15 16.85
N VAL A 134 2.31 15.62 16.27
CA VAL A 134 2.20 16.93 15.60
C VAL A 134 1.32 17.87 16.38
N THR A 135 1.42 19.18 16.15
CA THR A 135 0.46 20.14 16.74
C THR A 135 -0.87 20.08 15.99
N PRO A 136 -2.00 20.54 16.61
CA PRO A 136 -3.28 20.64 15.91
C PRO A 136 -3.20 21.46 14.62
N ASP A 137 -2.48 22.57 14.60
CA ASP A 137 -2.31 23.40 13.39
C ASP A 137 -1.56 22.67 12.27
N VAL A 138 -0.53 21.90 12.62
CA VAL A 138 0.20 21.06 11.65
C VAL A 138 -0.69 19.94 11.16
N LEU A 139 -1.52 19.34 12.01
CA LEU A 139 -2.48 18.31 11.59
C LEU A 139 -3.51 18.89 10.64
N ASP A 140 -4.08 20.07 10.95
CA ASP A 140 -5.02 20.75 10.04
C ASP A 140 -4.38 21.04 8.68
N TYR A 141 -3.16 21.55 8.68
CA TYR A 141 -2.39 21.77 7.44
C TYR A 141 -2.19 20.48 6.63
N ILE A 142 -1.81 19.39 7.29
CA ILE A 142 -1.64 18.08 6.63
C ILE A 142 -2.95 17.64 5.99
N LEU A 143 -4.06 17.68 6.73
CA LEU A 143 -5.37 17.23 6.26
C LEU A 143 -5.86 18.06 5.05
N ASN A 144 -5.60 19.36 5.03
CA ASN A 144 -5.95 20.23 3.89
C ASN A 144 -5.09 20.01 2.65
N LEU A 145 -3.90 19.43 2.79
CA LEU A 145 -3.02 19.10 1.65
C LEU A 145 -3.29 17.73 1.04
N LEU A 146 -4.04 16.86 1.72
CA LEU A 146 -4.27 15.50 1.24
C LEU A 146 -5.07 15.49 -0.07
N VAL A 147 -4.53 14.78 -1.04
CA VAL A 147 -5.22 14.50 -2.30
C VAL A 147 -5.99 13.19 -2.14
N ILE A 148 -7.32 13.30 -2.04
CA ILE A 148 -8.21 12.13 -1.95
C ILE A 148 -8.67 11.80 -3.37
N ARG A 149 -8.35 10.60 -3.84
CA ARG A 149 -8.81 10.10 -5.13
C ARG A 149 -10.26 9.63 -4.98
N THR A 150 -11.18 10.31 -5.65
CA THR A 150 -12.57 9.85 -5.75
C THR A 150 -12.68 8.85 -6.90
N GLU A 151 -13.26 7.67 -6.67
CA GLU A 151 -13.37 6.55 -7.63
C GLU A 151 -14.13 6.90 -8.92
N THR A 152 -14.83 8.02 -8.97
CA THR A 152 -15.78 8.36 -10.04
C THR A 152 -15.18 8.79 -11.37
N GLN A 153 -13.86 8.98 -11.49
CA GLN A 153 -13.24 9.40 -12.75
C GLN A 153 -12.25 8.41 -13.37
N THR A 154 -11.99 7.25 -12.76
CA THR A 154 -10.82 6.44 -13.13
C THR A 154 -11.10 5.18 -13.93
N THR A 155 -12.29 4.57 -13.86
CA THR A 155 -12.54 3.28 -14.54
C THR A 155 -12.68 3.40 -16.05
N GLU A 156 -13.41 4.39 -16.56
CA GLU A 156 -13.53 4.61 -18.02
C GLU A 156 -12.24 5.15 -18.61
N SER A 157 -11.60 6.13 -17.94
CA SER A 157 -10.32 6.71 -18.38
C SER A 157 -9.19 5.68 -18.36
N LEU A 158 -9.08 4.85 -17.31
CA LEU A 158 -8.08 3.78 -17.24
C LEU A 158 -8.31 2.68 -18.26
N SER A 159 -9.55 2.32 -18.56
CA SER A 159 -9.87 1.33 -19.59
C SER A 159 -9.54 1.84 -20.99
N GLN A 160 -9.76 3.13 -21.23
CA GLN A 160 -9.37 3.79 -22.50
C GLN A 160 -7.84 3.88 -22.65
N LEU A 161 -7.14 4.25 -21.58
CA LEU A 161 -5.67 4.29 -21.58
C LEU A 161 -5.05 2.91 -21.75
N ARG A 162 -5.61 1.88 -21.16
CA ARG A 162 -5.18 0.49 -21.38
C ARG A 162 -5.37 0.07 -22.84
N LYS A 163 -6.51 0.36 -23.45
CA LYS A 163 -6.71 0.12 -24.88
C LYS A 163 -5.69 0.81 -25.75
N GLN A 164 -5.33 2.07 -25.44
CA GLN A 164 -4.29 2.79 -26.17
C GLN A 164 -2.92 2.13 -26.02
N ILE A 165 -2.60 1.59 -24.84
CA ILE A 165 -1.36 0.82 -24.64
C ILE A 165 -1.40 -0.46 -25.47
N ASP A 166 -2.50 -1.22 -25.42
CA ASP A 166 -2.67 -2.45 -26.21
C ASP A 166 -2.51 -2.17 -27.71
N GLU A 167 -3.10 -1.07 -28.21
CA GLU A 167 -2.94 -0.64 -29.60
C GLU A 167 -1.48 -0.27 -29.95
N CYS A 168 -0.76 0.38 -29.03
CA CYS A 168 0.66 0.67 -29.20
C CYS A 168 1.50 -0.60 -29.26
N ASP A 169 1.23 -1.56 -28.36
CA ASP A 169 1.92 -2.83 -28.30
C ASP A 169 1.70 -3.65 -29.58
N ASP A 170 0.47 -3.70 -30.08
CA ASP A 170 0.14 -4.36 -31.35
C ASP A 170 0.91 -3.72 -32.53
N ASN A 171 1.00 -2.39 -32.59
CA ASN A 171 1.77 -1.68 -33.59
C ASN A 171 3.27 -2.01 -33.51
N ILE A 172 3.83 -2.04 -32.30
CA ILE A 172 5.23 -2.43 -32.07
C ILE A 172 5.50 -3.86 -32.60
N ILE A 173 4.62 -4.80 -32.29
CA ILE A 173 4.73 -6.19 -32.75
C ILE A 173 4.67 -6.26 -34.28
N GLN A 174 3.77 -5.51 -34.91
CA GLN A 174 3.66 -5.46 -36.37
C GLN A 174 4.92 -4.87 -37.03
N GLU A 175 5.46 -3.79 -36.48
CA GLU A 175 6.69 -3.18 -37.02
C GLU A 175 7.91 -4.09 -36.79
N LEU A 176 8.00 -4.80 -35.69
CA LEU A 176 9.03 -5.82 -35.49
C LEU A 176 8.92 -6.96 -36.51
N ALA A 177 7.70 -7.42 -36.80
CA ALA A 177 7.46 -8.45 -37.81
C ALA A 177 7.85 -7.96 -39.21
N LYS A 178 7.56 -6.69 -39.55
CA LYS A 178 8.03 -6.08 -40.82
C LYS A 178 9.56 -6.01 -40.89
N ARG A 179 10.19 -5.55 -39.81
CA ARG A 179 11.66 -5.49 -39.72
C ARG A 179 12.29 -6.86 -39.90
N MET A 180 11.73 -7.92 -39.30
CA MET A 180 12.21 -9.28 -39.44
C MET A 180 12.08 -9.80 -40.89
N ARG A 181 10.98 -9.46 -41.58
CA ARG A 181 10.82 -9.82 -43.02
C ARG A 181 11.90 -9.16 -43.87
N VAL A 182 12.08 -7.85 -43.74
CA VAL A 182 13.12 -7.11 -44.47
C VAL A 182 14.52 -7.64 -44.16
N ALA A 183 14.79 -7.95 -42.88
CA ALA A 183 16.08 -8.53 -42.51
C ALA A 183 16.33 -9.92 -43.17
N ARG A 184 15.29 -10.75 -43.29
CA ARG A 184 15.39 -12.01 -44.03
C ARG A 184 15.64 -11.82 -45.53
N GLU A 185 14.92 -10.89 -46.16
CA GLU A 185 15.11 -10.52 -47.57
C GLU A 185 16.54 -10.02 -47.84
N ILE A 186 17.07 -9.14 -46.97
CA ILE A 186 18.46 -8.70 -47.04
C ILE A 186 19.43 -9.90 -46.89
N GLY A 187 19.14 -10.85 -45.98
CA GLY A 187 19.93 -12.04 -45.78
C GLY A 187 19.97 -12.92 -47.03
N THR A 188 18.82 -13.11 -47.70
CA THR A 188 18.70 -13.85 -48.95
C THR A 188 19.47 -13.12 -50.05
N TYR A 189 19.26 -11.81 -50.25
CA TYR A 189 19.97 -11.03 -51.25
C TYR A 189 21.49 -11.08 -51.06
N LYS A 190 22.00 -10.96 -49.84
CA LYS A 190 23.44 -11.10 -49.55
C LYS A 190 23.98 -12.49 -49.92
N LYS A 191 23.17 -13.52 -49.66
CA LYS A 191 23.55 -14.91 -49.98
C LYS A 191 23.61 -15.18 -51.47
N ASP A 192 22.64 -14.66 -52.24
CA ASP A 192 22.57 -14.83 -53.69
C ASP A 192 23.62 -13.98 -54.41
N CYS A 193 24.01 -12.83 -53.86
CA CYS A 193 25.04 -11.97 -54.46
C CYS A 193 26.48 -12.29 -54.04
N LEU A 194 26.75 -13.40 -53.31
CA LEU A 194 28.08 -13.77 -52.81
C LEU A 194 28.82 -12.64 -52.05
N LEU A 195 28.09 -11.67 -51.47
CA LEU A 195 28.64 -10.53 -50.74
C LEU A 195 29.00 -10.84 -49.27
N TYR A 196 29.32 -12.09 -48.98
CA TYR A 196 29.76 -12.51 -47.64
C TYR A 196 31.30 -12.40 -47.54
N THR A 197 31.80 -11.17 -47.37
CA THR A 197 33.26 -10.98 -47.22
C THR A 197 33.71 -10.38 -45.88
N SER A 198 32.83 -10.01 -44.99
CA SER A 198 33.24 -9.77 -43.57
C SER A 198 32.02 -9.64 -42.63
N PRO A 199 32.11 -10.11 -41.38
CA PRO A 199 31.06 -9.88 -40.38
C PRO A 199 30.97 -8.41 -40.04
N SER A 200 29.72 -7.90 -40.01
CA SER A 200 29.45 -6.51 -39.59
C SER A 200 29.94 -6.27 -38.16
N PRO A 201 30.48 -5.10 -37.83
CA PRO A 201 30.84 -4.75 -36.45
C PRO A 201 29.70 -4.90 -35.44
N ARG A 202 28.45 -5.02 -35.92
CA ARG A 202 27.24 -5.23 -35.08
C ARG A 202 26.99 -6.71 -34.72
N ASP A 203 27.69 -7.63 -35.32
CA ASP A 203 27.55 -9.07 -35.08
C ASP A 203 28.58 -9.60 -34.04
N ARG A 204 29.30 -8.70 -33.39
CA ARG A 204 30.23 -8.99 -32.30
C ARG A 204 29.65 -8.46 -30.96
N GLY A 205 28.58 -9.06 -30.48
CA GLY A 205 28.01 -8.84 -29.18
C GLY A 205 27.62 -10.14 -28.53
#